data_26565ee920b501bde7635ddb3a903d67
#
_entry.id   26565ee920b501bde7635ddb3a903d67
#
_cell.length_a   1.000
_cell.length_b   1.000
_cell.length_c   1.000
_cell.angle_alpha   90.00
_cell.angle_beta   90.00
_cell.angle_gamma   90.00
#
_symmetry.space_group_name_H-M   'P 1'
#
loop_
_entity.id
_entity.type
_entity.pdbx_description
1 polymer ?
#
loop_
_entity_poly.entity_id
_entity_poly.type
_entity_poly.pdbx_seq_one_letter_code
_entity_poly.pdbx_strand_id
1 'polypeptide(L)'
;IYMMLFNMAANHAYHGLIGAVVITIPFWCKTDQRFNLLWDAARYYWLYVFASAGLWKILRGSAFLTDQMSNILMQQQLDYLLQQPHTFKASVIQYLISHPTLSHGVLLVNVCLQLSFLAGFFTRRFDTALIILSVVFCLANYFVMSIVSSELLILNLTLINWDKIEMLVAGRNAKASTV
;
A
#
# COMPACT_ATOMS: atom_id res chain seq x y z
N ILE A 1 -17.54 -14.50 -6.55
CA ILE A 1 -16.84 -15.59 -7.26
C ILE A 1 -16.17 -15.06 -8.53
N TYR A 2 -16.89 -14.30 -9.42
CA TYR A 2 -16.32 -13.76 -10.67
C TYR A 2 -15.13 -12.82 -10.44
N MET A 3 -15.25 -11.86 -9.50
CA MET A 3 -14.16 -10.97 -9.10
C MET A 3 -12.95 -11.72 -8.51
N MET A 4 -13.21 -12.84 -7.83
CA MET A 4 -12.16 -13.67 -7.24
C MET A 4 -11.38 -14.42 -8.32
N LEU A 5 -12.09 -14.99 -9.32
CA LEU A 5 -11.50 -15.66 -10.48
C LEU A 5 -10.76 -14.65 -11.38
N PHE A 6 -11.33 -13.46 -11.57
CA PHE A 6 -10.72 -12.38 -12.33
C PHE A 6 -9.42 -11.90 -11.67
N ASN A 7 -9.40 -11.71 -10.34
CA ASN A 7 -8.19 -11.36 -9.60
C ASN A 7 -7.12 -12.46 -9.59
N MET A 8 -7.50 -13.73 -9.73
CA MET A 8 -6.54 -14.84 -9.86
C MET A 8 -5.96 -14.95 -11.27
N ALA A 9 -6.71 -14.53 -12.29
CA ALA A 9 -6.31 -14.61 -13.71
C ALA A 9 -5.71 -13.30 -14.25
N ALA A 10 -6.08 -12.15 -13.67
CA ALA A 10 -5.62 -10.84 -14.11
C ALA A 10 -4.35 -10.44 -13.37
N ASN A 11 -3.33 -10.17 -14.15
CA ASN A 11 -2.04 -9.67 -13.68
C ASN A 11 -2.22 -8.35 -12.90
N HIS A 12 -1.33 -8.04 -11.97
CA HIS A 12 -1.34 -6.87 -11.07
C HIS A 12 -1.62 -5.50 -11.74
N ALA A 13 -1.50 -5.40 -13.06
CA ALA A 13 -1.78 -4.17 -13.83
C ALA A 13 -3.20 -3.61 -13.67
N TYR A 14 -4.19 -4.45 -13.35
CA TYR A 14 -5.58 -4.01 -13.21
C TYR A 14 -5.90 -3.36 -11.86
N HIS A 15 -5.10 -3.59 -10.84
CA HIS A 15 -5.28 -2.95 -9.54
C HIS A 15 -5.09 -1.44 -9.61
N GLY A 16 -4.14 -0.97 -10.44
CA GLY A 16 -3.92 0.46 -10.70
C GLY A 16 -5.16 1.17 -11.22
N LEU A 17 -5.88 0.52 -12.13
CA LEU A 17 -7.11 1.08 -12.69
C LEU A 17 -8.21 1.21 -11.63
N ILE A 18 -8.36 0.21 -10.74
CA ILE A 18 -9.36 0.24 -9.68
C ILE A 18 -9.11 1.40 -8.71
N GLY A 19 -7.87 1.60 -8.28
CA GLY A 19 -7.49 2.72 -7.40
C GLY A 19 -7.76 4.07 -8.04
N ALA A 20 -7.41 4.24 -9.32
CA ALA A 20 -7.67 5.45 -10.08
C ALA A 20 -9.19 5.71 -10.23
N VAL A 21 -9.99 4.70 -10.52
CA VAL A 21 -11.45 4.82 -10.61
C VAL A 21 -12.04 5.21 -9.26
N VAL A 22 -11.67 4.53 -8.18
CA VAL A 22 -12.20 4.82 -6.83
C VAL A 22 -11.95 6.27 -6.43
N ILE A 23 -10.75 6.82 -6.70
CA ILE A 23 -10.44 8.20 -6.32
C ILE A 23 -11.13 9.24 -7.21
N THR A 24 -11.55 8.89 -8.43
CA THR A 24 -12.23 9.82 -9.34
C THR A 24 -13.74 9.92 -9.08
N ILE A 25 -14.37 8.90 -8.48
CA ILE A 25 -15.81 8.86 -8.20
C ILE A 25 -16.32 10.10 -7.42
N PRO A 26 -15.67 10.60 -6.35
CA PRO A 26 -16.10 11.78 -5.63
C PRO A 26 -16.24 13.02 -6.51
N PHE A 27 -15.36 13.20 -7.49
CA PHE A 27 -15.33 14.38 -8.38
C PHE A 27 -16.52 14.44 -9.36
N TRP A 28 -17.29 13.38 -9.49
CA TRP A 28 -18.53 13.38 -10.29
C TRP A 28 -19.74 13.90 -9.49
N CYS A 29 -19.56 14.17 -8.20
CA CYS A 29 -20.63 14.69 -7.36
C CYS A 29 -20.79 16.20 -7.54
N LYS A 30 -22.08 16.63 -7.58
CA LYS A 30 -22.45 18.06 -7.74
C LYS A 30 -22.53 18.81 -6.42
N THR A 31 -22.48 18.13 -5.29
CA THR A 31 -22.66 18.73 -3.95
C THR A 31 -21.49 18.35 -3.04
N ASP A 32 -20.99 19.31 -2.27
CA ASP A 32 -19.88 19.11 -1.35
C ASP A 32 -20.15 18.01 -0.32
N GLN A 33 -21.40 17.89 0.13
CA GLN A 33 -21.77 16.83 1.07
C GLN A 33 -21.58 15.43 0.49
N ARG A 34 -21.97 15.23 -0.77
CA ARG A 34 -21.79 13.93 -1.45
C ARG A 34 -20.33 13.69 -1.78
N PHE A 35 -19.59 14.72 -2.17
CA PHE A 35 -18.17 14.64 -2.37
C PHE A 35 -17.45 14.14 -1.11
N ASN A 36 -17.69 14.79 0.03
CA ASN A 36 -17.06 14.44 1.29
C ASN A 36 -17.42 13.02 1.74
N LEU A 37 -18.68 12.61 1.58
CA LEU A 37 -19.11 11.26 1.90
C LEU A 37 -18.35 10.20 1.07
N LEU A 38 -18.23 10.42 -0.24
CA LEU A 38 -17.52 9.48 -1.13
C LEU A 38 -16.01 9.52 -0.94
N TRP A 39 -15.45 10.67 -0.59
CA TRP A 39 -14.04 10.81 -0.23
C TRP A 39 -13.71 10.02 1.03
N ASP A 40 -14.55 10.12 2.05
CA ASP A 40 -14.44 9.32 3.26
C ASP A 40 -14.62 7.82 2.98
N ALA A 41 -15.57 7.45 2.13
CA ALA A 41 -15.75 6.07 1.70
C ALA A 41 -14.50 5.52 0.99
N ALA A 42 -13.86 6.31 0.12
CA ALA A 42 -12.61 5.94 -0.54
C ALA A 42 -11.46 5.78 0.47
N ARG A 43 -11.41 6.63 1.52
CA ARG A 43 -10.46 6.48 2.62
C ARG A 43 -10.67 5.15 3.37
N TYR A 44 -11.91 4.84 3.75
CA TYR A 44 -12.22 3.57 4.43
C TYR A 44 -11.95 2.35 3.54
N TYR A 45 -12.23 2.44 2.26
CA TYR A 45 -11.87 1.40 1.30
C TYR A 45 -10.36 1.16 1.29
N TRP A 46 -9.56 2.21 1.26
CA TRP A 46 -8.10 2.12 1.31
C TRP A 46 -7.59 1.44 2.59
N LEU A 47 -8.07 1.88 3.75
CA LEU A 47 -7.74 1.26 5.03
C LEU A 47 -8.13 -0.23 5.05
N TYR A 48 -9.30 -0.56 4.50
CA TYR A 48 -9.78 -1.94 4.40
C TYR A 48 -8.86 -2.80 3.51
N VAL A 49 -8.46 -2.31 2.35
CA VAL A 49 -7.58 -3.05 1.43
C VAL A 49 -6.28 -3.45 2.12
N PHE A 50 -5.64 -2.52 2.83
CA PHE A 50 -4.40 -2.81 3.55
C PHE A 50 -4.62 -3.76 4.73
N ALA A 51 -5.57 -3.45 5.60
CA ALA A 51 -5.84 -4.24 6.80
C ALA A 51 -6.27 -5.68 6.45
N SER A 52 -7.12 -5.85 5.43
CA SER A 52 -7.57 -7.16 4.97
C SER A 52 -6.44 -8.01 4.39
N ALA A 53 -5.48 -7.39 3.71
CA ALA A 53 -4.31 -8.10 3.19
C ALA A 53 -3.43 -8.68 4.32
N GLY A 54 -3.26 -7.94 5.42
CA GLY A 54 -2.58 -8.44 6.62
C GLY A 54 -3.36 -9.55 7.32
N LEU A 55 -4.65 -9.31 7.54
CA LEU A 55 -5.54 -10.27 8.20
C LEU A 55 -5.62 -11.59 7.41
N TRP A 56 -5.69 -11.52 6.09
CA TRP A 56 -5.74 -12.70 5.22
C TRP A 56 -4.51 -13.59 5.34
N LYS A 57 -3.32 -13.00 5.49
CA LYS A 57 -2.08 -13.76 5.72
C LYS A 57 -2.11 -14.53 7.04
N ILE A 58 -2.70 -13.95 8.08
CA ILE A 58 -2.88 -14.62 9.38
C ILE A 58 -3.90 -15.74 9.26
N LEU A 59 -5.09 -15.46 8.70
CA LEU A 59 -6.18 -16.43 8.58
C LEU A 59 -5.81 -17.65 7.72
N ARG A 60 -4.99 -17.44 6.69
CA ARG A 60 -4.45 -18.55 5.87
C ARG A 60 -3.30 -19.30 6.52
N GLY A 61 -2.81 -18.86 7.65
CA GLY A 61 -1.66 -19.46 8.30
C GLY A 61 -0.31 -19.12 7.66
N SER A 62 -0.29 -18.40 6.52
CA SER A 62 0.93 -18.08 5.79
C SER A 62 1.90 -17.19 6.60
N ALA A 63 1.37 -16.39 7.53
CA ALA A 63 2.19 -15.59 8.44
C ALA A 63 2.98 -16.44 9.44
N PHE A 64 2.64 -17.72 9.63
CA PHE A 64 3.28 -18.62 10.61
C PHE A 64 4.27 -19.58 9.96
N LEU A 65 4.37 -19.61 8.64
CA LEU A 65 5.29 -20.47 7.92
C LEU A 65 6.63 -19.75 7.72
N THR A 66 7.70 -20.30 8.30
CA THR A 66 9.03 -19.68 8.30
C THR A 66 9.65 -19.56 6.92
N ASP A 67 9.32 -20.45 6.01
CA ASP A 67 9.83 -20.51 4.64
C ASP A 67 8.94 -19.82 3.59
N GLN A 68 7.77 -19.31 4.03
CA GLN A 68 6.78 -18.71 3.12
C GLN A 68 7.36 -17.55 2.29
N MET A 69 8.08 -16.63 2.92
CA MET A 69 8.63 -15.46 2.23
C MET A 69 9.77 -15.84 1.30
N SER A 70 10.68 -16.72 1.73
CA SER A 70 11.77 -17.20 0.89
C SER A 70 11.27 -17.96 -0.33
N ASN A 71 10.20 -18.77 -0.19
CA ASN A 71 9.57 -19.47 -1.30
C ASN A 71 8.91 -18.50 -2.29
N ILE A 72 8.21 -17.47 -1.80
CA ILE A 72 7.61 -16.42 -2.65
C ILE A 72 8.71 -15.69 -3.44
N LEU A 73 9.80 -15.28 -2.78
CA LEU A 73 10.92 -14.61 -3.42
C LEU A 73 11.57 -15.49 -4.48
N MET A 74 11.79 -16.76 -4.17
CA MET A 74 12.35 -17.72 -5.12
C MET A 74 11.47 -17.86 -6.37
N GLN A 75 10.15 -17.98 -6.20
CA GLN A 75 9.21 -18.13 -7.33
C GLN A 75 9.12 -16.86 -8.17
N GLN A 76 9.03 -15.69 -7.54
CA GLN A 76 8.78 -14.42 -8.26
C GLN A 76 10.04 -13.82 -8.88
N GLN A 77 11.21 -14.09 -8.30
CA GLN A 77 12.45 -13.46 -8.73
C GLN A 77 13.41 -14.40 -9.44
N LEU A 78 13.00 -15.64 -9.73
CA LEU A 78 13.86 -16.64 -10.38
C LEU A 78 14.45 -16.12 -11.69
N ASP A 79 13.61 -15.58 -12.58
CA ASP A 79 14.05 -15.05 -13.87
C ASP A 79 15.04 -13.90 -13.71
N TYR A 80 14.78 -13.00 -12.77
CA TYR A 80 15.69 -11.89 -12.47
C TYR A 80 17.04 -12.38 -11.94
N LEU A 81 17.02 -13.35 -11.03
CA LEU A 81 18.24 -13.92 -10.45
C LEU A 81 19.11 -14.67 -11.50
N LEU A 82 18.46 -15.30 -12.48
CA LEU A 82 19.16 -15.97 -13.59
C LEU A 82 19.74 -14.98 -14.59
N GLN A 83 19.03 -13.88 -14.88
CA GLN A 83 19.47 -12.89 -15.87
C GLN A 83 20.51 -11.92 -15.32
N GLN A 84 20.41 -11.55 -14.04
CA GLN A 84 21.24 -10.51 -13.41
C GLN A 84 21.79 -10.94 -12.04
N PRO A 85 22.57 -12.03 -11.95
CA PRO A 85 22.99 -12.63 -10.66
C PRO A 85 23.95 -11.74 -9.84
N HIS A 86 24.66 -10.81 -10.49
CA HIS A 86 25.70 -9.99 -9.86
C HIS A 86 25.23 -8.60 -9.42
N THR A 87 23.92 -8.31 -9.47
CA THR A 87 23.39 -7.03 -9.02
C THR A 87 23.24 -6.99 -7.49
N PHE A 88 23.34 -5.80 -6.90
CA PHE A 88 23.09 -5.61 -5.46
C PHE A 88 21.70 -6.16 -5.05
N LYS A 89 20.67 -5.89 -5.86
CA LYS A 89 19.33 -6.43 -5.63
C LYS A 89 19.32 -7.96 -5.62
N ALA A 90 19.98 -8.60 -6.57
CA ALA A 90 20.07 -10.07 -6.61
C ALA A 90 20.75 -10.63 -5.35
N SER A 91 21.83 -10.00 -4.89
CA SER A 91 22.52 -10.40 -3.66
C SER A 91 21.61 -10.30 -2.42
N VAL A 92 20.82 -9.22 -2.30
CA VAL A 92 19.85 -9.06 -1.20
C VAL A 92 18.76 -10.14 -1.27
N ILE A 93 18.22 -10.42 -2.46
CA ILE A 93 17.17 -11.45 -2.64
C ILE A 93 17.74 -12.84 -2.33
N GLN A 94 18.92 -13.18 -2.82
CA GLN A 94 19.59 -14.45 -2.53
C GLN A 94 19.86 -14.62 -1.04
N TYR A 95 20.31 -13.54 -0.38
CA TYR A 95 20.52 -13.56 1.07
C TYR A 95 19.22 -13.81 1.83
N LEU A 96 18.11 -13.18 1.45
CA LEU A 96 16.79 -13.44 2.04
C LEU A 96 16.32 -14.88 1.79
N ILE A 97 16.52 -15.43 0.58
CA ILE A 97 16.15 -16.82 0.25
C ILE A 97 16.96 -17.80 1.09
N SER A 98 18.26 -17.57 1.27
CA SER A 98 19.16 -18.47 2.02
C SER A 98 18.98 -18.38 3.54
N HIS A 99 18.26 -17.36 4.06
CA HIS A 99 18.00 -17.16 5.49
C HIS A 99 16.50 -17.11 5.77
N PRO A 100 15.79 -18.25 5.81
CA PRO A 100 14.33 -18.30 5.96
C PRO A 100 13.81 -17.60 7.22
N THR A 101 14.55 -17.67 8.34
CA THR A 101 14.16 -16.98 9.58
C THR A 101 14.15 -15.46 9.42
N LEU A 102 15.15 -14.90 8.72
CA LEU A 102 15.19 -13.46 8.44
C LEU A 102 14.05 -13.06 7.50
N SER A 103 13.84 -13.83 6.43
CA SER A 103 12.72 -13.62 5.50
C SER A 103 11.37 -13.67 6.21
N HIS A 104 11.22 -14.60 7.15
CA HIS A 104 10.01 -14.68 7.99
C HIS A 104 9.85 -13.42 8.83
N GLY A 105 10.91 -12.91 9.44
CA GLY A 105 10.89 -11.63 10.16
C GLY A 105 10.41 -10.47 9.29
N VAL A 106 10.90 -10.38 8.05
CA VAL A 106 10.43 -9.38 7.06
C VAL A 106 8.94 -9.56 6.75
N LEU A 107 8.46 -10.80 6.60
CA LEU A 107 7.04 -11.08 6.39
C LEU A 107 6.20 -10.62 7.58
N LEU A 108 6.62 -10.90 8.82
CA LEU A 108 5.90 -10.47 10.03
C LEU A 108 5.84 -8.94 10.16
N VAL A 109 6.95 -8.25 9.91
CA VAL A 109 6.97 -6.77 9.86
C VAL A 109 5.98 -6.26 8.83
N ASN A 110 5.93 -6.87 7.65
CA ASN A 110 4.97 -6.52 6.61
C ASN A 110 3.51 -6.73 7.06
N VAL A 111 3.21 -7.85 7.70
CA VAL A 111 1.88 -8.14 8.26
C VAL A 111 1.51 -7.11 9.33
N CYS A 112 2.41 -6.80 10.28
CA CYS A 112 2.19 -5.78 11.31
C CYS A 112 1.94 -4.40 10.69
N LEU A 113 2.70 -4.02 9.68
CA LEU A 113 2.49 -2.78 8.94
C LEU A 113 1.10 -2.74 8.31
N GLN A 114 0.67 -3.80 7.64
CA GLN A 114 -0.65 -3.88 7.03
C GLN A 114 -1.76 -3.80 8.09
N LEU A 115 -1.62 -4.47 9.23
CA LEU A 115 -2.58 -4.42 10.32
C LEU A 115 -2.64 -3.05 11.03
N SER A 116 -1.56 -2.27 10.99
CA SER A 116 -1.56 -0.92 11.58
C SER A 116 -2.62 0.00 10.94
N PHE A 117 -3.04 -0.30 9.71
CA PHE A 117 -4.11 0.43 9.04
C PHE A 117 -5.47 0.28 9.72
N LEU A 118 -5.67 -0.73 10.57
CA LEU A 118 -6.85 -0.84 11.43
C LEU A 118 -7.01 0.37 12.35
N ALA A 119 -5.91 0.98 12.81
CA ALA A 119 -5.97 2.17 13.63
C ALA A 119 -6.63 3.36 12.92
N GLY A 120 -6.49 3.44 11.60
CA GLY A 120 -7.11 4.48 10.77
C GLY A 120 -8.64 4.44 10.78
N PHE A 121 -9.28 3.29 11.07
CA PHE A 121 -10.74 3.23 11.19
C PHE A 121 -11.27 3.98 12.41
N PHE A 122 -10.48 4.06 13.47
CA PHE A 122 -10.91 4.64 14.74
C PHE A 122 -10.48 6.10 14.90
N THR A 123 -9.42 6.54 14.20
CA THR A 123 -8.90 7.89 14.35
C THR A 123 -8.14 8.37 13.11
N ARG A 124 -8.29 9.66 12.80
CA ARG A 124 -7.52 10.33 11.73
C ARG A 124 -6.15 10.83 12.20
N ARG A 125 -5.85 10.72 13.51
CA ARG A 125 -4.61 11.22 14.08
C ARG A 125 -3.35 10.58 13.47
N PHE A 126 -3.47 9.34 13.04
CA PHE A 126 -2.36 8.56 12.49
C PHE A 126 -2.28 8.57 10.96
N ASP A 127 -3.16 9.31 10.27
CA ASP A 127 -3.22 9.28 8.80
C ASP A 127 -1.86 9.62 8.16
N THR A 128 -1.14 10.62 8.67
CA THR A 128 0.21 10.96 8.17
C THR A 128 1.20 9.79 8.36
N ALA A 129 1.15 9.11 9.50
CA ALA A 129 2.00 7.94 9.75
C ALA A 129 1.65 6.79 8.80
N LEU A 130 0.35 6.55 8.54
CA LEU A 130 -0.11 5.54 7.61
C LEU A 130 0.31 5.84 6.17
N ILE A 131 0.33 7.12 5.74
CA ILE A 131 0.87 7.53 4.45
C ILE A 131 2.36 7.15 4.36
N ILE A 132 3.16 7.51 5.36
CA ILE A 132 4.58 7.18 5.38
C ILE A 132 4.79 5.66 5.32
N LEU A 133 4.06 4.90 6.13
CA LEU A 133 4.14 3.44 6.15
C LEU A 133 3.77 2.83 4.80
N SER A 134 2.72 3.34 4.12
CA SER A 134 2.34 2.83 2.82
C SER A 134 3.36 3.14 1.74
N VAL A 135 3.98 4.33 1.77
CA VAL A 135 5.07 4.68 0.84
C VAL A 135 6.27 3.77 1.04
N VAL A 136 6.70 3.58 2.31
CA VAL A 136 7.80 2.66 2.64
C VAL A 136 7.48 1.23 2.17
N PHE A 137 6.25 0.77 2.41
CA PHE A 137 5.78 -0.53 1.93
C PHE A 137 5.86 -0.66 0.40
N CYS A 138 5.37 0.34 -0.34
CA CYS A 138 5.42 0.33 -1.80
C CYS A 138 6.86 0.32 -2.34
N LEU A 139 7.75 1.11 -1.73
CA LEU A 139 9.16 1.14 -2.09
C LEU A 139 9.86 -0.19 -1.80
N ALA A 140 9.59 -0.79 -0.63
CA ALA A 140 10.14 -2.10 -0.27
C ALA A 140 9.66 -3.21 -1.22
N ASN A 141 8.36 -3.22 -1.55
CA ASN A 141 7.80 -4.18 -2.51
C ASN A 141 8.36 -3.97 -3.93
N TYR A 142 8.52 -2.73 -4.37
CA TYR A 142 9.17 -2.44 -5.65
C TYR A 142 10.59 -2.97 -5.68
N PHE A 143 11.37 -2.69 -4.63
CA PHE A 143 12.76 -3.14 -4.55
C PHE A 143 12.88 -4.66 -4.50
N VAL A 144 12.11 -5.32 -3.61
CA VAL A 144 12.26 -6.76 -3.35
C VAL A 144 11.51 -7.61 -4.36
N MET A 145 10.28 -7.23 -4.72
CA MET A 145 9.37 -8.02 -5.55
C MET A 145 9.20 -7.50 -6.97
N SER A 146 9.76 -6.34 -7.32
CA SER A 146 9.55 -5.65 -8.61
C SER A 146 8.08 -5.32 -8.90
N ILE A 147 7.24 -5.21 -7.84
CA ILE A 147 5.82 -4.90 -7.96
C ILE A 147 5.64 -3.39 -7.82
N VAL A 148 5.12 -2.76 -8.88
CA VAL A 148 4.72 -1.35 -8.84
C VAL A 148 3.28 -1.27 -8.37
N SER A 149 3.04 -0.63 -7.24
CA SER A 149 1.71 -0.45 -6.64
C SER A 149 1.31 1.03 -6.69
N SER A 150 1.20 1.57 -7.92
CA SER A 150 0.84 2.99 -8.13
C SER A 150 -0.54 3.34 -7.58
N GLU A 151 -1.50 2.41 -7.65
CA GLU A 151 -2.84 2.56 -7.10
C GLU A 151 -2.84 2.81 -5.59
N LEU A 152 -1.93 2.16 -4.88
CA LEU A 152 -1.79 2.34 -3.44
C LEU A 152 -1.28 3.74 -3.11
N LEU A 153 -0.37 4.27 -3.93
CA LEU A 153 0.15 5.63 -3.76
C LEU A 153 -0.91 6.69 -4.04
N ILE A 154 -1.76 6.48 -5.07
CA ILE A 154 -2.85 7.40 -5.40
C ILE A 154 -3.89 7.43 -4.28
N LEU A 155 -4.26 6.28 -3.72
CA LEU A 155 -5.24 6.20 -2.64
C LEU A 155 -4.76 6.86 -1.33
N ASN A 156 -3.45 7.06 -1.14
CA ASN A 156 -2.94 7.85 -0.02
C ASN A 156 -3.46 9.29 0.00
N LEU A 157 -3.88 9.85 -1.14
CA LEU A 157 -4.48 11.18 -1.20
C LEU A 157 -5.73 11.29 -0.33
N THR A 158 -6.43 10.18 -0.06
CA THR A 158 -7.62 10.16 0.80
C THR A 158 -7.29 10.26 2.30
N LEU A 159 -6.04 9.98 2.68
CA LEU A 159 -5.55 10.14 4.06
C LEU A 159 -5.02 11.55 4.34
N ILE A 160 -4.87 12.39 3.31
CA ILE A 160 -4.38 13.77 3.48
C ILE A 160 -5.49 14.61 4.10
N ASN A 161 -5.14 15.36 5.15
CA ASN A 161 -6.02 16.37 5.73
C ASN A 161 -5.95 17.67 4.90
N TRP A 162 -6.84 17.77 3.92
CA TRP A 162 -6.89 18.89 2.99
C TRP A 162 -7.24 20.22 3.66
N ASP A 163 -8.11 20.22 4.69
CA ASP A 163 -8.49 21.43 5.44
C ASP A 163 -7.25 22.06 6.11
N LYS A 164 -6.37 21.21 6.65
CA LYS A 164 -5.12 21.67 7.25
C LYS A 164 -4.17 22.28 6.24
N ILE A 165 -4.10 21.71 5.04
CA ILE A 165 -3.30 22.24 3.94
C ILE A 165 -3.83 23.59 3.49
N GLU A 166 -5.14 23.70 3.31
CA GLU A 166 -5.80 24.94 2.89
C GLU A 166 -5.54 26.08 3.91
N MET A 167 -5.67 25.80 5.20
CA MET A 167 -5.34 26.77 6.25
C MET A 167 -3.87 27.23 6.19
N LEU A 168 -2.93 26.31 5.92
CA LEU A 168 -1.51 26.64 5.82
C LEU A 168 -1.21 27.51 4.59
N VAL A 169 -1.87 27.24 3.46
CA VAL A 169 -1.71 28.03 2.23
C VAL A 169 -2.34 29.42 2.40
N ALA A 170 -3.54 29.52 2.97
CA ALA A 170 -4.20 30.80 3.25
C ALA A 170 -3.37 31.69 4.21
N GLY A 171 -2.85 31.13 5.29
CA GLY A 171 -2.00 31.85 6.23
C GLY A 171 -0.65 32.33 5.61
N ARG A 172 -0.14 31.60 4.62
CA ARG A 172 1.07 32.01 3.89
C ARG A 172 0.80 33.19 2.96
N ASN A 173 -0.34 33.18 2.27
CA ASN A 173 -0.75 34.27 1.39
C ASN A 173 -1.06 35.56 2.16
N ALA A 174 -1.66 35.48 3.36
CA ALA A 174 -1.88 36.63 4.22
C ALA A 174 -0.59 37.29 4.68
N LYS A 175 0.46 36.51 4.99
CA LYS A 175 1.80 37.05 5.34
C LYS A 175 2.53 37.68 4.15
N ALA A 176 2.34 37.16 2.95
CA ALA A 176 2.97 37.72 1.74
C ALA A 176 2.35 39.03 1.28
N SER A 177 1.09 39.30 1.65
CA SER A 177 0.39 40.57 1.32
C SER A 177 0.67 41.71 2.31
N THR A 178 1.39 41.45 3.39
CA THR A 178 1.76 42.45 4.42
C THR A 178 3.21 42.94 4.31
N VAL A 179 3.96 42.50 3.31
CA VAL A 179 5.29 42.94 2.92
C VAL A 179 5.22 43.74 1.65
#